data_3eaca2ea58353d92d87f68c9d200fcd3
#
_entry.id   3eaca2ea58353d92d87f68c9d200fcd3
#
_cell.length_a   1.000
_cell.length_b   1.000
_cell.length_c   1.000
_cell.angle_alpha   90.00
_cell.angle_beta   90.00
_cell.angle_gamma   90.00
#
_symmetry.space_group_name_H-M   'P 1'
#
loop_
_entity.id
_entity.type
_entity.pdbx_description
1 polymer ?
#
loop_
_entity_poly.entity_id
_entity_poly.type
_entity_poly.pdbx_seq_one_letter_code
_entity_poly.pdbx_strand_id
1 'polypeptide(L)'
;MEHEKWHWQEPGTAWRGAGVYHITLTVPSREPLLGTLVIPEDNPQAAWTERTALGDAVIKELYVMGKHYPAIRILQFSLMPDHLHAVIHVTKTMETSIRSVIRGYWQGVKKHGRAYTSSVKTELNSVTTNEIGTGDPSMTTNEIGKGDPSMTTNEIGKGYPFPIFTERPFIRPLSRRGQLQTMIRYIQMNPQRLATKRLKPGFFRVQKGIEIGGKLYDGVGNVALLMYKEFDTVHVRSMMVKTAEYGDSTPLRNYMNNRVLMARKQVVMISPFISPQEKQVMMVLLQEGHPFILLLGNGFNEYYKPAETLFDACAAGRLLILSPWAFKEGKHHISRSECVALNAIAEEICQDLNNGETGTLKENDSSETSL
;
A
#
# COMPACT_ATOMS: atom_id res chain seq x y z
N MET A 1 -12.18 -6.49 -33.38
CA MET A 1 -11.46 -6.18 -32.14
C MET A 1 -12.50 -6.01 -31.05
N GLU A 2 -12.69 -7.05 -30.24
CA GLU A 2 -13.57 -7.00 -29.07
C GLU A 2 -12.99 -5.97 -28.10
N HIS A 3 -13.76 -4.94 -27.82
CA HIS A 3 -13.46 -4.01 -26.75
C HIS A 3 -13.53 -4.80 -25.44
N GLU A 4 -12.39 -5.19 -24.88
CA GLU A 4 -12.29 -5.74 -23.52
C GLU A 4 -13.06 -4.82 -22.57
N LYS A 5 -14.18 -5.30 -22.07
CA LYS A 5 -14.98 -4.61 -21.07
C LYS A 5 -14.12 -4.43 -19.82
N TRP A 6 -13.98 -3.23 -19.38
CA TRP A 6 -13.32 -2.92 -18.10
C TRP A 6 -14.15 -3.50 -16.96
N HIS A 7 -13.83 -4.69 -16.50
CA HIS A 7 -14.63 -5.52 -15.59
C HIS A 7 -14.97 -4.88 -14.23
N TRP A 8 -14.31 -3.80 -13.85
CA TRP A 8 -14.50 -3.08 -12.59
C TRP A 8 -15.30 -1.78 -12.73
N GLN A 9 -15.86 -1.52 -13.89
CA GLN A 9 -16.62 -0.30 -14.18
C GLN A 9 -18.09 -0.65 -14.39
N GLU A 10 -18.96 -0.06 -13.56
CA GLU A 10 -20.38 -0.18 -13.75
C GLU A 10 -20.80 0.38 -15.13
N PRO A 11 -21.61 -0.35 -15.90
CA PRO A 11 -22.14 0.15 -17.16
C PRO A 11 -23.20 1.25 -16.91
N GLY A 12 -23.23 2.27 -17.77
CA GLY A 12 -24.31 3.22 -17.80
C GLY A 12 -23.96 4.65 -17.40
N THR A 13 -24.96 5.37 -16.90
CA THR A 13 -24.95 6.82 -16.60
C THR A 13 -24.09 7.25 -15.43
N ALA A 14 -23.60 6.30 -14.61
CA ALA A 14 -22.76 6.55 -13.42
C ALA A 14 -21.52 7.41 -13.72
N TRP A 15 -21.02 7.39 -14.97
CA TRP A 15 -19.86 8.13 -15.41
C TRP A 15 -20.12 9.59 -15.80
N ARG A 16 -21.35 10.02 -15.83
CA ARG A 16 -21.77 11.42 -16.11
C ARG A 16 -22.39 12.09 -14.90
N GLY A 17 -22.79 11.29 -13.92
CA GLY A 17 -23.50 11.75 -12.73
C GLY A 17 -22.61 12.46 -11.72
N ALA A 18 -23.27 13.23 -10.84
CA ALA A 18 -22.64 13.77 -9.66
C ALA A 18 -22.11 12.63 -8.76
N GLY A 19 -20.94 12.84 -8.14
CA GLY A 19 -20.31 11.84 -7.30
C GLY A 19 -18.84 12.10 -7.03
N VAL A 20 -18.24 11.26 -6.21
CA VAL A 20 -16.81 11.34 -5.90
C VAL A 20 -16.09 10.16 -6.54
N TYR A 21 -14.97 10.44 -7.19
CA TYR A 21 -14.19 9.45 -7.91
C TYR A 21 -12.73 9.47 -7.47
N HIS A 22 -12.18 8.30 -7.21
CA HIS A 22 -10.75 8.09 -7.06
C HIS A 22 -10.15 7.69 -8.40
N ILE A 23 -9.05 8.34 -8.77
CA ILE A 23 -8.36 8.15 -10.03
C ILE A 23 -6.91 7.80 -9.73
N THR A 24 -6.37 6.81 -10.44
CA THR A 24 -4.94 6.50 -10.44
C THR A 24 -4.43 6.47 -11.87
N LEU A 25 -3.39 7.25 -12.13
CA LEU A 25 -2.67 7.29 -13.40
C LEU A 25 -1.25 6.80 -13.15
N THR A 26 -0.85 5.74 -13.86
CA THR A 26 0.41 5.04 -13.61
C THR A 26 1.35 5.23 -14.81
N VAL A 27 2.61 5.50 -14.53
CA VAL A 27 3.68 5.52 -15.54
C VAL A 27 3.95 4.08 -15.99
N PRO A 28 4.11 3.81 -17.31
CA PRO A 28 4.49 2.49 -17.80
C PRO A 28 5.76 1.99 -17.11
N SER A 29 5.84 0.69 -16.86
CA SER A 29 6.97 0.02 -16.18
C SER A 29 7.29 0.57 -14.78
N ARG A 30 6.43 1.42 -14.22
CA ARG A 30 6.65 2.06 -12.91
C ARG A 30 7.93 2.90 -12.84
N GLU A 31 8.37 3.48 -13.95
CA GLU A 31 9.51 4.38 -13.98
C GLU A 31 9.24 5.65 -13.15
N PRO A 32 10.19 6.12 -12.33
CA PRO A 32 10.01 7.26 -11.42
C PRO A 32 10.14 8.62 -12.14
N LEU A 33 9.39 8.84 -13.23
CA LEU A 33 9.49 10.03 -14.08
C LEU A 33 8.93 11.30 -13.44
N LEU A 34 8.01 11.16 -12.46
CA LEU A 34 7.23 12.28 -11.93
C LEU A 34 7.89 12.94 -10.72
N GLY A 35 8.83 12.27 -10.08
CA GLY A 35 9.51 12.79 -8.90
C GLY A 35 10.42 11.77 -8.23
N THR A 36 11.04 12.21 -7.14
CA THR A 36 11.89 11.38 -6.28
C THR A 36 11.31 11.35 -4.87
N LEU A 37 11.29 10.18 -4.24
CA LEU A 37 10.90 10.08 -2.83
C LEU A 37 12.05 10.54 -1.95
N VAL A 38 11.83 11.61 -1.20
CA VAL A 38 12.77 12.13 -0.20
C VAL A 38 12.35 11.63 1.18
N ILE A 39 13.31 11.09 1.94
CA ILE A 39 13.11 10.56 3.30
C ILE A 39 14.14 11.24 4.20
N PRO A 40 13.78 12.36 4.86
CA PRO A 40 14.71 13.07 5.73
C PRO A 40 15.10 12.22 6.94
N GLU A 41 16.38 12.14 7.26
CA GLU A 41 16.89 11.50 8.47
C GLU A 41 16.31 10.11 8.75
N ASP A 42 16.04 9.33 7.67
CA ASP A 42 15.37 8.05 7.74
C ASP A 42 14.01 8.07 8.47
N ASN A 43 13.39 9.25 8.54
CA ASN A 43 12.07 9.44 9.13
C ASN A 43 10.96 9.31 8.07
N PRO A 44 10.26 8.17 8.00
CA PRO A 44 9.22 7.96 6.98
C PRO A 44 8.01 8.89 7.15
N GLN A 45 7.77 9.43 8.36
CA GLN A 45 6.65 10.34 8.60
C GLN A 45 6.90 11.73 8.00
N ALA A 46 8.15 12.10 7.81
CA ALA A 46 8.56 13.34 7.15
C ALA A 46 8.74 13.19 5.63
N ALA A 47 8.50 12.02 5.07
CA ALA A 47 8.73 11.75 3.65
C ALA A 47 7.76 12.49 2.73
N TRP A 48 8.28 12.98 1.60
CA TRP A 48 7.52 13.60 0.52
C TRP A 48 8.05 13.18 -0.85
N THR A 49 7.31 13.52 -1.90
CA THR A 49 7.81 13.38 -3.28
C THR A 49 8.30 14.74 -3.76
N GLU A 50 9.60 14.87 -4.00
CA GLU A 50 10.18 15.98 -4.73
C GLU A 50 9.85 15.81 -6.22
N ARG A 51 9.20 16.81 -6.80
CA ARG A 51 8.67 16.71 -8.15
C ARG A 51 9.72 17.05 -9.19
N THR A 52 9.73 16.32 -10.29
CA THR A 52 10.44 16.72 -11.51
C THR A 52 9.64 17.83 -12.23
N ALA A 53 10.25 18.50 -13.20
CA ALA A 53 9.54 19.45 -14.06
C ALA A 53 8.33 18.79 -14.77
N LEU A 54 8.44 17.51 -15.14
CA LEU A 54 7.31 16.72 -15.64
C LEU A 54 6.23 16.52 -14.58
N GLY A 55 6.62 16.21 -13.34
CA GLY A 55 5.70 16.10 -12.21
C GLY A 55 4.93 17.39 -11.94
N ASP A 56 5.60 18.54 -12.01
CA ASP A 56 4.94 19.85 -11.90
C ASP A 56 3.99 20.14 -13.05
N ALA A 57 4.36 19.77 -14.29
CA ALA A 57 3.47 19.88 -15.45
C ALA A 57 2.22 19.00 -15.30
N VAL A 58 2.36 17.78 -14.77
CA VAL A 58 1.25 16.87 -14.45
C VAL A 58 0.28 17.51 -13.45
N ILE A 59 0.79 18.13 -12.39
CA ILE A 59 -0.06 18.81 -11.39
C ILE A 59 -0.70 20.09 -11.96
N LYS A 60 0.04 20.87 -12.73
CA LYS A 60 -0.49 22.05 -13.41
C LYS A 60 -1.68 21.71 -14.31
N GLU A 61 -1.55 20.65 -15.10
CA GLU A 61 -2.63 20.17 -15.98
C GLU A 61 -3.83 19.64 -15.20
N LEU A 62 -3.63 19.07 -14.00
CA LEU A 62 -4.70 18.65 -13.11
C LEU A 62 -5.59 19.86 -12.71
N TYR A 63 -4.98 21.01 -12.40
CA TYR A 63 -5.71 22.24 -12.11
C TYR A 63 -6.36 22.85 -13.34
N VAL A 64 -5.73 22.74 -14.51
CA VAL A 64 -6.31 23.17 -15.80
C VAL A 64 -7.58 22.39 -16.09
N MET A 65 -7.57 21.07 -15.85
CA MET A 65 -8.78 20.25 -15.95
C MET A 65 -9.92 20.77 -15.08
N GLY A 66 -9.65 21.13 -13.83
CA GLY A 66 -10.66 21.71 -12.91
C GLY A 66 -11.21 23.06 -13.39
N LYS A 67 -10.39 23.89 -14.04
CA LYS A 67 -10.83 25.15 -14.65
C LYS A 67 -11.67 24.92 -15.91
N HIS A 68 -11.28 23.93 -16.72
CA HIS A 68 -11.98 23.61 -17.99
C HIS A 68 -13.37 22.99 -17.75
N TYR A 69 -13.50 22.21 -16.68
CA TYR A 69 -14.76 21.58 -16.28
C TYR A 69 -15.23 22.11 -14.92
N PRO A 70 -16.04 23.20 -14.86
CA PRO A 70 -16.46 23.83 -13.61
C PRO A 70 -17.26 22.92 -12.66
N ALA A 71 -17.81 21.83 -13.18
CA ALA A 71 -18.48 20.81 -12.38
C ALA A 71 -17.50 19.92 -11.61
N ILE A 72 -16.20 19.97 -11.89
CA ILE A 72 -15.18 19.12 -11.26
C ILE A 72 -14.40 19.91 -10.23
N ARG A 73 -14.34 19.38 -9.01
CA ARG A 73 -13.49 19.87 -7.92
C ARG A 73 -12.46 18.81 -7.55
N ILE A 74 -11.19 19.19 -7.47
CA ILE A 74 -10.12 18.32 -6.97
C ILE A 74 -10.18 18.43 -5.45
N LEU A 75 -10.48 17.29 -4.77
CA LEU A 75 -10.54 17.23 -3.32
C LEU A 75 -9.18 16.93 -2.70
N GLN A 76 -8.43 16.02 -3.29
CA GLN A 76 -7.12 15.60 -2.83
C GLN A 76 -6.34 14.99 -3.98
N PHE A 77 -5.02 15.12 -3.94
CA PHE A 77 -4.11 14.37 -4.81
C PHE A 77 -2.79 14.05 -4.11
N SER A 78 -2.08 13.06 -4.62
CA SER A 78 -0.68 12.76 -4.26
C SER A 78 0.05 12.34 -5.51
N LEU A 79 1.12 13.06 -5.82
CA LEU A 79 2.03 12.68 -6.87
C LEU A 79 3.13 11.80 -6.27
N MET A 80 3.19 10.58 -6.76
CA MET A 80 4.23 9.62 -6.42
C MET A 80 5.28 9.61 -7.53
N PRO A 81 6.47 9.05 -7.31
CA PRO A 81 7.50 9.02 -8.35
C PRO A 81 7.02 8.42 -9.68
N ASP A 82 6.14 7.43 -9.65
CA ASP A 82 5.73 6.60 -10.79
C ASP A 82 4.23 6.62 -11.06
N HIS A 83 3.45 7.42 -10.32
CA HIS A 83 2.00 7.52 -10.51
C HIS A 83 1.38 8.73 -9.82
N LEU A 84 0.18 9.10 -10.24
CA LEU A 84 -0.67 10.11 -9.62
C LEU A 84 -1.93 9.47 -9.05
N HIS A 85 -2.24 9.74 -7.80
CA HIS A 85 -3.58 9.56 -7.22
C HIS A 85 -4.31 10.89 -7.13
N ALA A 86 -5.59 10.90 -7.50
CA ALA A 86 -6.47 12.05 -7.28
C ALA A 86 -7.86 11.62 -6.84
N VAL A 87 -8.48 12.40 -5.95
CA VAL A 87 -9.91 12.33 -5.64
C VAL A 87 -10.57 13.55 -6.21
N ILE A 88 -11.53 13.35 -7.08
CA ILE A 88 -12.32 14.41 -7.71
C ILE A 88 -13.78 14.30 -7.30
N HIS A 89 -14.43 15.46 -7.13
CA HIS A 89 -15.87 15.57 -6.90
C HIS A 89 -16.52 16.18 -8.14
N VAL A 90 -17.44 15.46 -8.74
CA VAL A 90 -18.34 15.94 -9.78
C VAL A 90 -19.59 16.47 -9.11
N THR A 91 -19.78 17.78 -9.13
CA THR A 91 -20.83 18.46 -8.35
C THR A 91 -22.20 18.39 -8.99
N LYS A 92 -22.27 18.16 -10.30
CA LYS A 92 -23.52 18.04 -11.08
C LYS A 92 -23.29 17.13 -12.29
N THR A 93 -24.37 16.59 -12.83
CA THR A 93 -24.33 15.79 -14.07
C THR A 93 -23.68 16.58 -15.21
N MET A 94 -22.78 15.95 -15.93
CA MET A 94 -22.05 16.51 -17.06
C MET A 94 -22.48 15.86 -18.37
N GLU A 95 -22.40 16.59 -19.46
CA GLU A 95 -22.55 16.01 -20.82
C GLU A 95 -21.39 15.08 -21.16
N THR A 96 -20.19 15.44 -20.69
CA THR A 96 -18.95 14.69 -20.91
C THR A 96 -18.75 13.66 -19.81
N SER A 97 -18.42 12.43 -20.18
CA SER A 97 -18.12 11.39 -19.21
C SER A 97 -16.80 11.66 -18.47
N ILE A 98 -16.67 11.18 -17.23
CA ILE A 98 -15.40 11.25 -16.47
C ILE A 98 -14.25 10.62 -17.24
N ARG A 99 -14.48 9.55 -18.00
CA ARG A 99 -13.47 8.94 -18.85
C ARG A 99 -12.94 9.88 -19.91
N SER A 100 -13.85 10.62 -20.55
CA SER A 100 -13.48 11.60 -21.58
C SER A 100 -12.70 12.76 -20.98
N VAL A 101 -13.10 13.22 -19.77
CA VAL A 101 -12.36 14.24 -19.02
C VAL A 101 -10.95 13.78 -18.70
N ILE A 102 -10.77 12.56 -18.18
CA ILE A 102 -9.45 12.01 -17.87
C ILE A 102 -8.62 11.78 -19.13
N ARG A 103 -9.25 11.40 -20.23
CA ARG A 103 -8.57 11.32 -21.54
C ARG A 103 -8.08 12.70 -21.99
N GLY A 104 -8.89 13.74 -21.82
CA GLY A 104 -8.50 15.13 -22.12
C GLY A 104 -7.32 15.58 -21.27
N TYR A 105 -7.37 15.35 -19.97
CA TYR A 105 -6.27 15.58 -19.06
C TYR A 105 -4.98 14.87 -19.52
N TRP A 106 -5.06 13.59 -19.86
CA TRP A 106 -3.94 12.80 -20.34
C TRP A 106 -3.32 13.38 -21.64
N GLN A 107 -4.16 13.88 -22.55
CA GLN A 107 -3.67 14.55 -23.78
C GLN A 107 -2.95 15.87 -23.44
N GLY A 108 -3.42 16.63 -22.44
CA GLY A 108 -2.75 17.82 -21.95
C GLY A 108 -1.36 17.51 -21.39
N VAL A 109 -1.26 16.52 -20.52
CA VAL A 109 0.02 16.05 -19.95
C VAL A 109 0.99 15.60 -21.06
N LYS A 110 0.49 14.91 -22.09
CA LYS A 110 1.31 14.47 -23.24
C LYS A 110 1.97 15.64 -24.00
N LYS A 111 1.28 16.78 -24.11
CA LYS A 111 1.86 18.00 -24.73
C LYS A 111 3.03 18.51 -23.90
N HIS A 112 2.88 18.58 -22.58
CA HIS A 112 3.95 19.01 -21.68
C HIS A 112 5.15 18.06 -21.70
N GLY A 113 4.93 16.76 -21.71
CA GLY A 113 6.01 15.78 -21.79
C GLY A 113 6.83 15.91 -23.09
N ARG A 114 6.20 16.18 -24.23
CA ARG A 114 6.92 16.43 -25.49
C ARG A 114 7.79 17.70 -25.43
N ALA A 115 7.25 18.78 -24.86
CA ALA A 115 8.01 20.02 -24.67
C ALA A 115 9.22 19.81 -23.78
N TYR A 116 9.06 19.08 -22.66
CA TYR A 116 10.15 18.75 -21.74
C TYR A 116 11.26 17.95 -22.44
N THR A 117 10.90 16.91 -23.19
CA THR A 117 11.86 16.10 -23.96
C THR A 117 12.66 16.95 -24.97
N SER A 118 12.00 17.91 -25.61
CA SER A 118 12.65 18.82 -26.56
C SER A 118 13.64 19.75 -25.86
N SER A 119 13.27 20.30 -24.69
CA SER A 119 14.15 21.19 -23.91
C SER A 119 15.41 20.48 -23.43
N VAL A 120 15.27 19.27 -22.85
CA VAL A 120 16.40 18.46 -22.39
C VAL A 120 17.36 18.10 -23.52
N LYS A 121 16.83 17.77 -24.72
CA LYS A 121 17.67 17.54 -25.90
C LYS A 121 18.42 18.78 -26.35
N THR A 122 17.81 19.96 -26.25
CA THR A 122 18.45 21.22 -26.62
C THR A 122 19.57 21.60 -25.66
N GLU A 123 19.34 21.42 -24.35
CA GLU A 123 20.36 21.67 -23.33
C GLU A 123 21.55 20.70 -23.47
N LEU A 124 21.29 19.41 -23.71
CA LEU A 124 22.35 18.41 -23.90
C LEU A 124 23.19 18.70 -25.17
N ASN A 125 22.55 19.11 -26.27
CA ASN A 125 23.25 19.48 -27.49
C ASN A 125 24.05 20.78 -27.30
N SER A 126 23.61 21.72 -26.47
CA SER A 126 24.35 22.95 -26.17
C SER A 126 25.58 22.71 -25.31
N VAL A 127 25.57 21.75 -24.38
CA VAL A 127 26.71 21.35 -23.58
C VAL A 127 27.75 20.63 -24.43
N THR A 128 27.38 19.75 -25.34
CA THR A 128 28.30 19.05 -26.23
C THR A 128 28.94 19.94 -27.30
N THR A 129 28.31 21.04 -27.68
CA THR A 129 28.91 22.00 -28.64
C THR A 129 29.88 22.99 -28.00
N ASN A 130 29.86 23.21 -26.69
CA ASN A 130 30.77 24.11 -25.99
C ASN A 130 32.07 23.42 -25.52
N GLU A 131 32.18 22.10 -25.58
CA GLU A 131 33.41 21.36 -25.18
C GLU A 131 34.32 20.95 -26.34
N ILE A 132 34.02 21.37 -27.59
CA ILE A 132 34.94 21.21 -28.73
C ILE A 132 35.71 22.54 -28.96
N GLY A 133 36.47 22.94 -27.98
CA GLY A 133 37.45 24.02 -28.03
C GLY A 133 38.82 23.51 -27.59
N THR A 134 39.64 23.12 -28.56
CA THR A 134 41.11 22.99 -28.52
C THR A 134 41.80 23.03 -27.14
N GLY A 135 42.20 21.88 -26.61
CA GLY A 135 43.06 21.75 -25.43
C GLY A 135 43.73 20.39 -25.38
N ASP A 136 45.04 20.44 -25.36
CA ASP A 136 46.14 19.49 -25.16
C ASP A 136 45.81 18.10 -24.55
N PRO A 137 46.26 16.98 -25.15
CA PRO A 137 46.00 15.62 -24.67
C PRO A 137 47.03 15.14 -23.64
N SER A 138 47.07 15.76 -22.46
CA SER A 138 47.87 15.24 -21.35
C SER A 138 47.34 15.69 -19.99
N MET A 139 46.21 15.15 -19.56
CA MET A 139 45.88 15.09 -18.12
C MET A 139 44.99 13.88 -17.82
N THR A 140 45.57 13.04 -16.99
CA THR A 140 45.00 11.80 -16.41
C THR A 140 43.76 12.12 -15.58
N THR A 141 42.71 11.35 -15.92
CA THR A 141 41.49 11.24 -15.12
C THR A 141 41.77 10.67 -13.75
N ASN A 142 41.48 11.42 -12.69
CA ASN A 142 41.10 10.87 -11.39
C ASN A 142 40.26 11.88 -10.63
N GLU A 143 39.19 11.37 -10.03
CA GLU A 143 38.28 12.02 -9.05
C GLU A 143 37.08 12.80 -9.61
N ILE A 144 36.06 12.04 -10.02
CA ILE A 144 34.68 12.49 -9.93
C ILE A 144 33.96 11.57 -8.96
N GLY A 145 33.32 12.19 -7.97
CA GLY A 145 32.70 11.56 -6.81
C GLY A 145 31.69 10.49 -7.13
N LYS A 146 31.59 9.55 -6.21
CA LYS A 146 30.62 8.44 -6.19
C LYS A 146 29.18 8.96 -6.16
N GLY A 147 28.59 9.17 -7.34
CA GLY A 147 27.14 9.25 -7.57
C GLY A 147 26.61 7.84 -7.76
N ASP A 148 25.37 7.62 -7.30
CA ASP A 148 24.60 6.38 -7.37
C ASP A 148 24.77 5.63 -8.71
N PRO A 149 25.15 4.34 -8.71
CA PRO A 149 25.47 3.59 -9.93
C PRO A 149 24.25 3.13 -10.76
N SER A 150 23.07 3.71 -10.60
CA SER A 150 21.86 3.28 -11.33
C SER A 150 21.52 4.09 -12.59
N MET A 151 22.29 5.13 -12.96
CA MET A 151 22.11 5.84 -14.22
C MET A 151 23.36 5.72 -15.11
N THR A 152 23.32 4.80 -16.05
CA THR A 152 24.33 4.77 -17.11
C THR A 152 24.09 5.90 -18.10
N THR A 153 25.15 6.63 -18.47
CA THR A 153 25.17 7.76 -19.41
C THR A 153 24.55 7.49 -20.80
N ASN A 154 24.22 6.24 -21.10
CA ASN A 154 23.54 5.84 -22.35
C ASN A 154 22.00 6.03 -22.32
N GLU A 155 21.38 6.37 -21.19
CA GLU A 155 19.92 6.57 -21.06
C GLU A 155 19.50 8.04 -21.19
N ILE A 156 20.42 8.99 -21.03
CA ILE A 156 20.15 10.43 -21.13
C ILE A 156 19.72 10.89 -22.53
N GLY A 157 19.98 10.10 -23.56
CA GLY A 157 19.59 10.39 -24.96
C GLY A 157 18.23 9.85 -25.40
N LYS A 158 17.58 9.00 -24.61
CA LYS A 158 16.24 8.49 -24.89
C LYS A 158 15.21 9.42 -24.26
N GLY A 159 14.56 10.24 -25.08
CA GLY A 159 13.45 11.08 -24.61
C GLY A 159 12.40 10.24 -23.86
N TYR A 160 11.66 10.88 -22.94
CA TYR A 160 10.65 10.19 -22.12
C TYR A 160 9.75 9.27 -22.95
N PRO A 161 9.50 8.03 -22.47
CA PRO A 161 8.64 7.11 -23.19
C PRO A 161 7.24 7.73 -23.33
N PHE A 162 6.70 7.74 -24.54
CA PHE A 162 5.31 8.12 -24.77
C PHE A 162 4.49 6.85 -24.96
N PRO A 163 3.39 6.73 -24.23
CA PRO A 163 2.68 7.69 -23.38
C PRO A 163 3.23 7.77 -21.95
N ILE A 164 3.18 8.96 -21.29
CA ILE A 164 3.63 9.19 -19.90
C ILE A 164 2.86 8.33 -18.90
N PHE A 165 1.58 8.10 -19.15
CA PHE A 165 0.74 7.21 -18.37
C PHE A 165 0.26 6.03 -19.20
N THR A 166 -0.02 4.91 -18.54
CA THR A 166 -0.64 3.74 -19.17
C THR A 166 -1.99 4.11 -19.78
N GLU A 167 -2.38 3.46 -20.87
CA GLU A 167 -3.60 3.77 -21.62
C GLU A 167 -4.89 3.61 -20.79
N ARG A 168 -4.85 2.81 -19.75
CA ARG A 168 -6.02 2.47 -18.91
C ARG A 168 -5.85 3.06 -17.51
N PRO A 169 -6.36 4.30 -17.26
CA PRO A 169 -6.40 4.83 -15.92
C PRO A 169 -7.35 4.01 -15.03
N PHE A 170 -6.98 3.82 -13.78
CA PHE A 170 -7.90 3.28 -12.79
C PHE A 170 -8.83 4.40 -12.32
N ILE A 171 -10.15 4.21 -12.45
CA ILE A 171 -11.17 5.16 -12.01
C ILE A 171 -12.21 4.38 -11.19
N ARG A 172 -12.47 4.79 -9.96
CA ARG A 172 -13.40 4.15 -9.05
C ARG A 172 -14.32 5.16 -8.39
N PRO A 173 -15.67 4.99 -8.44
CA PRO A 173 -16.59 5.78 -7.64
C PRO A 173 -16.43 5.45 -6.14
N LEU A 174 -16.53 6.48 -5.29
CA LEU A 174 -16.52 6.36 -3.83
C LEU A 174 -17.96 6.55 -3.33
N SER A 175 -18.72 5.46 -3.26
CA SER A 175 -20.16 5.47 -2.96
C SER A 175 -20.51 5.03 -1.53
N ARG A 176 -19.57 4.42 -0.79
CA ARG A 176 -19.83 3.92 0.56
C ARG A 176 -19.56 4.98 1.62
N ARG A 177 -20.38 4.99 2.69
CA ARG A 177 -20.19 5.87 3.84
C ARG A 177 -18.77 5.71 4.42
N GLY A 178 -18.07 6.82 4.68
CA GLY A 178 -16.70 6.83 5.21
C GLY A 178 -15.59 6.59 4.18
N GLN A 179 -15.93 6.10 2.98
CA GLN A 179 -14.93 5.75 1.95
C GLN A 179 -14.13 6.97 1.46
N LEU A 180 -14.75 8.14 1.42
CA LEU A 180 -14.07 9.39 1.02
C LEU A 180 -12.97 9.76 2.02
N GLN A 181 -13.28 9.79 3.32
CA GLN A 181 -12.31 10.14 4.36
C GLN A 181 -11.14 9.17 4.37
N THR A 182 -11.42 7.88 4.30
CA THR A 182 -10.42 6.83 4.19
C THR A 182 -9.51 7.03 2.97
N MET A 183 -10.09 7.35 1.81
CA MET A 183 -9.33 7.56 0.58
C MET A 183 -8.48 8.85 0.63
N ILE A 184 -9.01 9.94 1.18
CA ILE A 184 -8.24 11.18 1.38
C ILE A 184 -7.02 10.89 2.26
N ARG A 185 -7.21 10.24 3.43
CA ARG A 185 -6.11 9.87 4.32
C ARG A 185 -5.09 8.96 3.63
N TYR A 186 -5.56 7.94 2.90
CA TYR A 186 -4.70 7.06 2.14
C TYR A 186 -3.80 7.83 1.17
N ILE A 187 -4.37 8.76 0.39
CA ILE A 187 -3.64 9.55 -0.61
C ILE A 187 -2.64 10.51 0.07
N GLN A 188 -3.04 11.17 1.16
CA GLN A 188 -2.17 12.06 1.92
C GLN A 188 -0.93 11.34 2.46
N MET A 189 -1.10 10.09 2.92
CA MET A 189 -0.04 9.30 3.54
C MET A 189 0.78 8.47 2.54
N ASN A 190 0.54 8.60 1.24
CA ASN A 190 1.23 7.75 0.25
C ASN A 190 2.76 7.87 0.26
N PRO A 191 3.38 9.07 0.30
CA PRO A 191 4.83 9.18 0.39
C PRO A 191 5.39 8.50 1.64
N GLN A 192 4.76 8.73 2.81
CA GLN A 192 5.15 8.13 4.09
C GLN A 192 5.05 6.61 4.08
N ARG A 193 3.98 6.08 3.47
CA ARG A 193 3.78 4.62 3.31
C ARG A 193 4.81 4.00 2.37
N LEU A 194 5.21 4.70 1.31
CA LEU A 194 6.28 4.25 0.42
C LEU A 194 7.64 4.29 1.12
N ALA A 195 7.92 5.37 1.87
CA ALA A 195 9.12 5.50 2.67
C ALA A 195 9.24 4.37 3.70
N THR A 196 8.16 4.09 4.44
CA THR A 196 8.13 2.99 5.41
C THR A 196 8.42 1.64 4.74
N LYS A 197 7.86 1.38 3.55
CA LYS A 197 8.15 0.14 2.79
C LYS A 197 9.61 0.03 2.37
N ARG A 198 10.25 1.15 2.03
CA ARG A 198 11.68 1.16 1.65
C ARG A 198 12.58 0.92 2.86
N LEU A 199 12.29 1.58 3.99
CA LEU A 199 13.10 1.48 5.20
C LEU A 199 12.90 0.14 5.94
N LYS A 200 11.70 -0.45 5.86
CA LYS A 200 11.35 -1.70 6.55
C LYS A 200 10.79 -2.76 5.58
N PRO A 201 11.56 -3.14 4.55
CA PRO A 201 11.05 -4.06 3.51
C PRO A 201 10.68 -5.43 4.06
N GLY A 202 11.35 -5.91 5.11
CA GLY A 202 11.07 -7.18 5.77
C GLY A 202 9.65 -7.27 6.34
N PHE A 203 9.10 -6.16 6.86
CA PHE A 203 7.74 -6.12 7.43
C PHE A 203 6.62 -6.25 6.39
N PHE A 204 6.94 -6.11 5.11
CA PHE A 204 5.96 -6.14 4.01
C PHE A 204 6.21 -7.27 3.01
N ARG A 205 7.18 -8.12 3.30
CA ARG A 205 7.42 -9.36 2.54
C ARG A 205 6.73 -10.52 3.22
N VAL A 206 6.22 -11.45 2.43
CA VAL A 206 5.73 -12.71 2.95
C VAL A 206 6.93 -13.54 3.42
N GLN A 207 6.98 -13.78 4.71
CA GLN A 207 7.98 -14.65 5.36
C GLN A 207 7.39 -16.05 5.40
N LYS A 208 8.08 -16.99 4.78
CA LYS A 208 7.66 -18.39 4.68
C LYS A 208 8.25 -19.22 5.81
N GLY A 209 7.48 -20.21 6.25
CA GLY A 209 7.99 -21.23 7.15
C GLY A 209 8.31 -20.73 8.56
N ILE A 210 7.53 -19.82 9.11
CA ILE A 210 7.59 -19.44 10.52
C ILE A 210 7.11 -20.64 11.35
N GLU A 211 8.00 -21.23 12.13
CA GLU A 211 7.72 -22.43 12.94
C GLU A 211 7.25 -22.03 14.34
N ILE A 212 6.07 -22.50 14.76
CA ILE A 212 5.51 -22.31 16.10
C ILE A 212 4.92 -23.65 16.53
N GLY A 213 5.35 -24.21 17.67
CA GLY A 213 4.85 -25.49 18.17
C GLY A 213 4.99 -26.65 17.18
N GLY A 214 6.08 -26.67 16.39
CA GLY A 214 6.31 -27.67 15.35
C GLY A 214 5.46 -27.52 14.08
N LYS A 215 4.64 -26.47 13.98
CA LYS A 215 3.82 -26.15 12.78
C LYS A 215 4.38 -24.97 12.04
N LEU A 216 4.18 -24.97 10.70
CA LEU A 216 4.68 -23.92 9.81
C LEU A 216 3.57 -22.95 9.40
N TYR A 217 3.86 -21.67 9.46
CA TYR A 217 2.99 -20.57 9.07
C TYR A 217 3.69 -19.67 8.07
N ASP A 218 2.91 -19.08 7.19
CA ASP A 218 3.37 -17.92 6.43
C ASP A 218 2.99 -16.64 7.17
N GLY A 219 3.84 -15.61 7.13
CA GLY A 219 3.59 -14.38 7.87
C GLY A 219 3.99 -13.11 7.14
N VAL A 220 3.37 -12.00 7.54
CA VAL A 220 3.72 -10.62 7.14
C VAL A 220 3.72 -9.75 8.38
N GLY A 221 4.77 -8.99 8.60
CA GLY A 221 4.91 -8.08 9.72
C GLY A 221 6.10 -8.37 10.60
N ASN A 222 5.97 -8.05 11.88
CA ASN A 222 7.06 -8.15 12.84
C ASN A 222 7.08 -9.53 13.52
N VAL A 223 7.92 -10.44 13.05
CA VAL A 223 8.10 -11.78 13.65
C VAL A 223 8.66 -11.70 15.08
N ALA A 224 9.37 -10.63 15.45
CA ALA A 224 9.86 -10.47 16.81
C ALA A 224 8.72 -10.38 17.87
N LEU A 225 7.48 -10.20 17.46
CA LEU A 225 6.34 -10.28 18.37
C LEU A 225 6.18 -11.69 18.99
N LEU A 226 6.66 -12.73 18.33
CA LEU A 226 6.68 -14.10 18.87
C LEU A 226 7.61 -14.29 20.09
N MET A 227 8.49 -13.31 20.34
CA MET A 227 9.43 -13.31 21.48
C MET A 227 8.89 -12.54 22.71
N TYR A 228 7.63 -12.13 22.68
CA TYR A 228 6.99 -11.49 23.85
C TYR A 228 6.81 -12.50 24.98
N LYS A 229 6.57 -12.00 26.20
CA LYS A 229 6.53 -12.83 27.42
C LYS A 229 5.18 -13.50 27.66
N GLU A 230 4.10 -12.84 27.24
CA GLU A 230 2.74 -13.26 27.56
C GLU A 230 1.83 -13.08 26.36
N PHE A 231 1.03 -14.09 26.11
CA PHE A 231 0.06 -14.14 25.01
C PHE A 231 -1.32 -14.54 25.55
N ASP A 232 -2.37 -14.02 24.93
CA ASP A 232 -3.74 -14.41 25.20
C ASP A 232 -4.59 -14.33 23.92
N THR A 233 -5.73 -15.02 23.91
CA THR A 233 -6.61 -15.05 22.75
C THR A 233 -7.82 -14.13 22.89
N VAL A 234 -8.37 -13.71 21.76
CA VAL A 234 -9.66 -13.00 21.73
C VAL A 234 -10.65 -13.90 20.97
N HIS A 235 -11.47 -14.63 21.75
CA HIS A 235 -12.47 -15.53 21.20
C HIS A 235 -13.77 -15.43 22.00
N VAL A 236 -14.80 -14.78 21.45
CA VAL A 236 -16.01 -14.39 22.19
C VAL A 236 -17.17 -15.38 22.06
N ARG A 237 -17.05 -16.46 21.28
CA ARG A 237 -18.19 -17.34 20.96
C ARG A 237 -18.89 -17.92 22.17
N SER A 238 -18.16 -18.41 23.16
CA SER A 238 -18.72 -18.97 24.39
C SER A 238 -19.51 -17.92 25.19
N MET A 239 -19.03 -16.69 25.22
CA MET A 239 -19.71 -15.56 25.86
C MET A 239 -20.96 -15.13 25.10
N MET A 240 -20.93 -15.18 23.76
CA MET A 240 -22.11 -14.88 22.93
C MET A 240 -23.21 -15.90 23.11
N VAL A 241 -22.89 -17.19 23.24
CA VAL A 241 -23.88 -18.24 23.52
C VAL A 241 -24.54 -17.98 24.87
N LYS A 242 -23.77 -17.70 25.92
CA LYS A 242 -24.29 -17.35 27.25
C LYS A 242 -25.17 -16.09 27.21
N THR A 243 -24.76 -15.06 26.46
CA THR A 243 -25.55 -13.83 26.27
C THR A 243 -26.91 -14.13 25.62
N ALA A 244 -26.93 -14.99 24.59
CA ALA A 244 -28.17 -15.38 23.92
C ALA A 244 -29.08 -16.23 24.82
N GLU A 245 -28.50 -17.07 25.68
CA GLU A 245 -29.23 -17.94 26.59
C GLU A 245 -29.83 -17.17 27.78
N TYR A 246 -29.07 -16.26 28.38
CA TYR A 246 -29.47 -15.58 29.62
C TYR A 246 -29.96 -14.14 29.40
N GLY A 247 -29.87 -13.60 28.16
CA GLY A 247 -30.26 -12.22 27.85
C GLY A 247 -29.37 -11.14 28.45
N ASP A 248 -28.24 -11.51 29.12
CA ASP A 248 -27.31 -10.59 29.74
C ASP A 248 -26.01 -10.46 28.95
N SER A 249 -25.73 -9.26 28.45
CA SER A 249 -24.51 -8.95 27.68
C SER A 249 -23.33 -8.54 28.58
N THR A 250 -23.51 -8.47 29.90
CA THR A 250 -22.46 -8.03 30.85
C THR A 250 -21.24 -8.95 30.82
N PRO A 251 -21.36 -10.29 30.80
CA PRO A 251 -20.20 -11.18 30.73
C PRO A 251 -19.39 -10.97 29.43
N LEU A 252 -20.05 -10.78 28.30
CA LEU A 252 -19.41 -10.51 27.02
C LEU A 252 -18.63 -9.18 27.05
N ARG A 253 -19.26 -8.13 27.54
CA ARG A 253 -18.62 -6.81 27.68
C ARG A 253 -17.43 -6.86 28.63
N ASN A 254 -17.56 -7.53 29.76
CA ASN A 254 -16.47 -7.69 30.72
C ASN A 254 -15.31 -8.48 30.13
N TYR A 255 -15.59 -9.53 29.36
CA TYR A 255 -14.57 -10.28 28.65
C TYR A 255 -13.80 -9.39 27.67
N MET A 256 -14.50 -8.65 26.79
CA MET A 256 -13.88 -7.74 25.82
C MET A 256 -13.01 -6.67 26.51
N ASN A 257 -13.53 -6.04 27.57
CA ASN A 257 -12.78 -5.06 28.35
C ASN A 257 -11.54 -5.68 28.98
N ASN A 258 -11.64 -6.90 29.51
CA ASN A 258 -10.49 -7.59 30.11
C ASN A 258 -9.39 -7.86 29.05
N ARG A 259 -9.73 -8.24 27.80
CA ARG A 259 -8.75 -8.42 26.72
C ARG A 259 -7.96 -7.11 26.44
N VAL A 260 -8.65 -5.97 26.41
CA VAL A 260 -8.00 -4.67 26.27
C VAL A 260 -7.12 -4.34 27.49
N LEU A 261 -7.58 -4.61 28.71
CA LEU A 261 -6.79 -4.40 29.93
C LEU A 261 -5.52 -5.27 29.96
N MET A 262 -5.60 -6.51 29.48
CA MET A 262 -4.43 -7.38 29.34
C MET A 262 -3.45 -6.84 28.31
N ALA A 263 -3.94 -6.37 27.17
CA ALA A 263 -3.09 -5.73 26.14
C ALA A 263 -2.36 -4.49 26.67
N ARG A 264 -3.02 -3.67 27.50
CA ARG A 264 -2.38 -2.52 28.20
C ARG A 264 -1.27 -2.97 29.18
N LYS A 265 -1.30 -4.21 29.65
CA LYS A 265 -0.24 -4.85 30.44
C LYS A 265 0.82 -5.55 29.59
N GLN A 266 0.87 -5.25 28.27
CA GLN A 266 1.83 -5.82 27.32
C GLN A 266 1.59 -7.29 26.95
N VAL A 267 0.42 -7.85 27.21
CA VAL A 267 0.03 -9.18 26.72
C VAL A 267 -0.31 -9.06 25.24
N VAL A 268 0.27 -9.89 24.39
CA VAL A 268 0.02 -9.90 22.95
C VAL A 268 -1.24 -10.70 22.65
N MET A 269 -2.24 -10.05 22.06
CA MET A 269 -3.49 -10.71 21.67
C MET A 269 -3.33 -11.46 20.37
N ILE A 270 -3.78 -12.72 20.32
CA ILE A 270 -3.77 -13.59 19.14
C ILE A 270 -5.21 -13.92 18.76
N SER A 271 -5.63 -13.61 17.55
CA SER A 271 -7.00 -13.89 17.10
C SER A 271 -7.16 -13.77 15.59
N PRO A 272 -8.09 -14.49 14.97
CA PRO A 272 -8.56 -14.18 13.63
C PRO A 272 -9.52 -12.97 13.57
N PHE A 273 -9.99 -12.45 14.71
CA PHE A 273 -10.90 -11.30 14.83
C PHE A 273 -12.10 -11.37 13.87
N ILE A 274 -12.81 -12.50 13.86
CA ILE A 274 -13.87 -12.79 12.89
C ILE A 274 -15.15 -12.07 13.24
N SER A 275 -15.59 -12.17 14.51
CA SER A 275 -16.87 -11.60 14.97
C SER A 275 -16.82 -10.07 15.06
N PRO A 276 -17.99 -9.38 14.98
CA PRO A 276 -18.04 -7.93 15.20
C PRO A 276 -17.45 -7.49 16.54
N GLN A 277 -17.63 -8.29 17.59
CA GLN A 277 -17.13 -8.00 18.94
C GLN A 277 -15.62 -8.16 19.03
N GLU A 278 -15.05 -9.20 18.43
CA GLU A 278 -13.60 -9.37 18.33
C GLU A 278 -12.96 -8.23 17.53
N LYS A 279 -13.61 -7.79 16.43
CA LYS A 279 -13.18 -6.63 15.65
C LYS A 279 -13.20 -5.33 16.43
N GLN A 280 -14.15 -5.17 17.37
CA GLN A 280 -14.14 -4.01 18.29
C GLN A 280 -12.90 -4.02 19.20
N VAL A 281 -12.51 -5.18 19.76
CA VAL A 281 -11.26 -5.30 20.50
C VAL A 281 -10.08 -4.95 19.61
N MET A 282 -9.96 -5.52 18.40
CA MET A 282 -8.89 -5.19 17.46
C MET A 282 -8.81 -3.68 17.15
N MET A 283 -9.96 -3.02 16.96
CA MET A 283 -9.99 -1.57 16.72
C MET A 283 -9.40 -0.78 17.89
N VAL A 284 -9.66 -1.18 19.14
CA VAL A 284 -9.06 -0.55 20.32
C VAL A 284 -7.56 -0.81 20.36
N LEU A 285 -7.10 -2.05 20.09
CA LEU A 285 -5.67 -2.37 20.01
C LEU A 285 -4.96 -1.50 18.96
N LEU A 286 -5.57 -1.30 17.79
CA LEU A 286 -5.04 -0.43 16.73
C LEU A 286 -4.98 1.04 17.18
N GLN A 287 -6.04 1.55 17.81
CA GLN A 287 -6.14 2.94 18.27
C GLN A 287 -5.15 3.26 19.40
N GLU A 288 -5.04 2.37 20.36
CA GLU A 288 -4.14 2.55 21.52
C GLU A 288 -2.70 2.13 21.20
N GLY A 289 -2.46 1.50 20.07
CA GLY A 289 -1.12 1.14 19.61
C GLY A 289 -0.56 -0.12 20.28
N HIS A 290 -1.40 -1.05 20.71
CA HIS A 290 -0.96 -2.31 21.31
C HIS A 290 -0.53 -3.32 20.24
N PRO A 291 0.49 -4.17 20.53
CA PRO A 291 0.88 -5.25 19.63
C PRO A 291 -0.15 -6.38 19.63
N PHE A 292 -0.33 -7.02 18.46
CA PHE A 292 -1.19 -8.20 18.33
C PHE A 292 -0.79 -9.05 17.13
N ILE A 293 -1.26 -10.31 17.12
CA ILE A 293 -1.11 -11.28 16.03
C ILE A 293 -2.48 -11.56 15.42
N LEU A 294 -2.59 -11.34 14.12
CA LEU A 294 -3.82 -11.57 13.34
C LEU A 294 -3.69 -12.86 12.54
N LEU A 295 -4.65 -13.77 12.66
CA LEU A 295 -4.73 -14.97 11.81
C LEU A 295 -5.64 -14.73 10.60
N LEU A 296 -5.15 -15.03 9.39
CA LEU A 296 -5.92 -14.92 8.16
C LEU A 296 -6.47 -16.27 7.71
N GLY A 297 -7.72 -16.23 7.22
CA GLY A 297 -8.42 -17.39 6.64
C GLY A 297 -8.05 -17.70 5.19
N ASN A 298 -7.07 -17.04 4.63
CA ASN A 298 -6.47 -17.33 3.33
C ASN A 298 -4.98 -17.05 3.41
N GLY A 299 -4.18 -17.72 2.58
CA GLY A 299 -2.73 -17.43 2.48
C GLY A 299 -2.44 -16.09 1.83
N PHE A 300 -1.17 -15.81 1.62
CA PHE A 300 -0.70 -14.58 1.02
C PHE A 300 -0.41 -14.78 -0.47
N ASN A 301 -0.91 -13.89 -1.32
CA ASN A 301 -0.44 -13.80 -2.70
C ASN A 301 0.93 -13.10 -2.72
N GLU A 302 1.61 -13.20 -3.86
CA GLU A 302 2.95 -12.61 -4.06
C GLU A 302 3.00 -11.09 -3.77
N TYR A 303 1.92 -10.37 -4.04
CA TYR A 303 1.82 -8.93 -3.87
C TYR A 303 0.98 -8.53 -2.64
N TYR A 304 0.88 -9.42 -1.65
CA TYR A 304 0.07 -9.13 -0.46
C TYR A 304 0.51 -7.84 0.22
N LYS A 305 -0.46 -7.04 0.57
CA LYS A 305 -0.28 -5.79 1.30
C LYS A 305 -1.36 -5.65 2.37
N PRO A 306 -0.99 -5.45 3.64
CA PRO A 306 -1.96 -5.15 4.69
C PRO A 306 -2.80 -3.92 4.32
N ALA A 307 -4.10 -3.96 4.64
CA ALA A 307 -5.00 -2.84 4.37
C ALA A 307 -4.81 -1.72 5.41
N GLU A 308 -4.89 -0.48 4.97
CA GLU A 308 -5.03 0.76 5.76
C GLU A 308 -4.38 0.74 7.16
N THR A 309 -5.20 0.65 8.22
CA THR A 309 -4.75 0.67 9.62
C THR A 309 -3.85 -0.52 9.99
N LEU A 310 -4.05 -1.68 9.35
CA LEU A 310 -3.15 -2.82 9.51
C LEU A 310 -1.78 -2.56 8.91
N PHE A 311 -1.72 -1.82 7.78
CA PHE A 311 -0.45 -1.38 7.22
C PHE A 311 0.31 -0.50 8.21
N ASP A 312 -0.36 0.47 8.83
CA ASP A 312 0.26 1.39 9.79
C ASP A 312 0.74 0.65 11.05
N ALA A 313 -0.03 -0.31 11.55
CA ALA A 313 0.36 -1.17 12.67
C ALA A 313 1.56 -2.07 12.32
N CYS A 314 1.58 -2.64 11.11
CA CYS A 314 2.70 -3.42 10.58
C CYS A 314 3.97 -2.56 10.46
N ALA A 315 3.84 -1.34 9.88
CA ALA A 315 4.92 -0.38 9.75
C ALA A 315 5.53 0.03 11.10
N ALA A 316 4.69 0.15 12.13
CA ALA A 316 5.11 0.46 13.49
C ALA A 316 5.67 -0.76 14.27
N GLY A 317 5.74 -1.94 13.62
CA GLY A 317 6.24 -3.16 14.27
C GLY A 317 5.30 -3.77 15.31
N ARG A 318 4.02 -3.37 15.31
CA ARG A 318 3.01 -3.79 16.28
C ARG A 318 2.06 -4.87 15.78
N LEU A 319 2.27 -5.35 14.55
CA LEU A 319 1.43 -6.36 13.93
C LEU A 319 2.28 -7.45 13.28
N LEU A 320 1.90 -8.70 13.57
CA LEU A 320 2.24 -9.88 12.80
C LEU A 320 0.94 -10.48 12.26
N ILE A 321 0.89 -10.72 10.96
CA ILE A 321 -0.23 -11.40 10.31
C ILE A 321 0.28 -12.79 9.92
N LEU A 322 -0.39 -13.84 10.40
CA LEU A 322 -0.05 -15.23 10.12
C LEU A 322 -1.15 -15.90 9.29
N SER A 323 -0.80 -16.83 8.46
CA SER A 323 -1.74 -17.76 7.82
C SER A 323 -1.24 -19.20 7.91
N PRO A 324 -2.10 -20.12 8.38
CA PRO A 324 -1.80 -21.55 8.39
C PRO A 324 -2.03 -22.23 7.02
N TRP A 325 -2.57 -21.50 6.05
CA TRP A 325 -3.03 -22.03 4.77
C TRP A 325 -2.34 -21.39 3.58
N ALA A 326 -2.19 -22.16 2.51
CA ALA A 326 -1.74 -21.66 1.23
C ALA A 326 -2.80 -20.69 0.62
N PHE A 327 -2.33 -19.74 -0.19
CA PHE A 327 -3.20 -18.81 -0.89
C PHE A 327 -4.09 -19.55 -1.90
N LYS A 328 -5.38 -19.20 -1.87
CA LYS A 328 -6.39 -19.65 -2.84
C LYS A 328 -6.97 -18.45 -3.55
N GLU A 329 -6.80 -18.40 -4.87
CA GLU A 329 -7.35 -17.34 -5.70
C GLU A 329 -8.90 -17.39 -5.67
N GLY A 330 -9.54 -16.21 -5.70
CA GLY A 330 -11.01 -16.11 -5.66
C GLY A 330 -11.66 -16.43 -4.31
N LYS A 331 -10.91 -16.80 -3.28
CA LYS A 331 -11.46 -17.04 -1.94
C LYS A 331 -11.71 -15.72 -1.22
N HIS A 332 -12.98 -15.30 -1.17
CA HIS A 332 -13.41 -14.05 -0.51
C HIS A 332 -14.11 -14.27 0.83
N HIS A 333 -14.50 -15.49 1.14
CA HIS A 333 -15.25 -15.83 2.36
C HIS A 333 -14.58 -16.97 3.12
N ILE A 334 -14.76 -16.96 4.43
CA ILE A 334 -14.32 -18.00 5.35
C ILE A 334 -15.54 -18.80 5.75
N SER A 335 -15.51 -20.12 5.60
CA SER A 335 -16.56 -21.02 6.03
C SER A 335 -16.65 -21.11 7.56
N ARG A 336 -17.76 -21.63 8.08
CA ARG A 336 -17.93 -21.84 9.52
C ARG A 336 -16.87 -22.80 10.10
N SER A 337 -16.52 -23.86 9.38
CA SER A 337 -15.49 -24.81 9.80
C SER A 337 -14.10 -24.16 9.84
N GLU A 338 -13.78 -23.32 8.86
CA GLU A 338 -12.54 -22.55 8.85
C GLU A 338 -12.49 -21.53 9.98
N CYS A 339 -13.60 -20.88 10.33
CA CYS A 339 -13.67 -20.00 11.51
C CYS A 339 -13.34 -20.75 12.80
N VAL A 340 -13.91 -21.97 12.98
CA VAL A 340 -13.63 -22.81 14.14
C VAL A 340 -12.16 -23.23 14.16
N ALA A 341 -11.63 -23.67 13.02
CA ALA A 341 -10.22 -24.07 12.90
C ALA A 341 -9.27 -22.90 13.21
N LEU A 342 -9.53 -21.68 12.72
CA LEU A 342 -8.69 -20.51 13.01
C LEU A 342 -8.68 -20.14 14.50
N ASN A 343 -9.81 -20.24 15.19
CA ASN A 343 -9.86 -20.00 16.62
C ASN A 343 -9.08 -21.06 17.39
N ALA A 344 -9.20 -22.34 17.02
CA ALA A 344 -8.43 -23.42 17.64
C ALA A 344 -6.91 -23.23 17.40
N ILE A 345 -6.51 -22.85 16.19
CA ILE A 345 -5.11 -22.52 15.88
C ILE A 345 -4.61 -21.32 16.70
N ALA A 346 -5.45 -20.29 16.93
CA ALA A 346 -5.08 -19.15 17.76
C ALA A 346 -4.82 -19.58 19.22
N GLU A 347 -5.66 -20.46 19.76
CA GLU A 347 -5.50 -21.02 21.10
C GLU A 347 -4.23 -21.88 21.22
N GLU A 348 -3.96 -22.70 20.20
CA GLU A 348 -2.76 -23.53 20.12
C GLU A 348 -1.48 -22.68 20.06
N ILE A 349 -1.38 -21.72 19.13
CA ILE A 349 -0.25 -20.79 19.05
C ILE A 349 -0.05 -20.06 20.40
N CYS A 350 -1.12 -19.64 21.06
CA CYS A 350 -1.05 -18.98 22.34
C CYS A 350 -0.44 -19.90 23.44
N GLN A 351 -0.83 -21.16 23.46
CA GLN A 351 -0.29 -22.17 24.39
C GLN A 351 1.19 -22.45 24.13
N ASP A 352 1.55 -22.70 22.87
CA ASP A 352 2.92 -23.02 22.46
C ASP A 352 3.88 -21.86 22.81
N LEU A 353 3.50 -20.62 22.50
CA LEU A 353 4.31 -19.44 22.83
C LEU A 353 4.45 -19.21 24.32
N ASN A 354 3.38 -19.40 25.11
CA ASN A 354 3.44 -19.27 26.57
C ASN A 354 4.25 -20.40 27.23
N ASN A 355 4.38 -21.56 26.59
CA ASN A 355 5.23 -22.66 27.04
C ASN A 355 6.71 -22.50 26.64
N GLY A 356 7.05 -21.41 25.92
CA GLY A 356 8.42 -21.11 25.47
C GLY A 356 8.83 -21.81 24.17
N GLU A 357 7.89 -22.35 23.43
CA GLU A 357 8.10 -22.88 22.06
C GLU A 357 8.16 -21.71 21.08
N THR A 358 9.31 -21.03 21.08
CA THR A 358 9.55 -19.83 20.28
C THR A 358 9.55 -20.14 18.80
N GLY A 359 8.88 -19.27 18.03
CA GLY A 359 8.89 -19.33 16.58
C GLY A 359 10.28 -19.04 16.02
N THR A 360 10.83 -19.96 15.26
CA THR A 360 12.07 -19.79 14.51
C THR A 360 11.78 -19.63 13.02
N LEU A 361 12.53 -18.77 12.34
CA LEU A 361 12.56 -18.75 10.88
C LEU A 361 13.48 -19.90 10.44
N LYS A 362 12.99 -20.85 9.66
CA LYS A 362 13.87 -21.73 8.92
C LYS A 362 14.61 -20.87 7.88
N GLU A 363 15.92 -20.72 8.03
CA GLU A 363 16.78 -20.20 6.97
C GLU A 363 16.59 -21.10 5.75
N ASN A 364 16.05 -20.50 4.67
CA ASN A 364 16.06 -21.18 3.38
C ASN A 364 17.51 -21.33 2.96
N ASP A 365 18.00 -22.55 3.04
CA ASP A 365 19.29 -22.96 2.50
C ASP A 365 19.25 -22.76 0.96
N SER A 366 19.65 -21.55 0.54
CA SER A 366 19.82 -21.20 -0.88
C SER A 366 21.21 -21.67 -1.37
N SER A 367 21.53 -22.92 -1.12
CA SER A 367 22.69 -23.62 -1.68
C SER A 367 22.24 -24.84 -2.50
N GLU A 368 21.67 -24.56 -3.67
CA GLU A 368 21.63 -25.49 -4.79
C GLU A 368 21.25 -24.75 -6.06
N THR A 369 22.26 -24.23 -6.76
CA THR A 369 22.35 -24.32 -8.22
C THR A 369 23.77 -23.96 -8.66
N SER A 370 24.65 -24.93 -8.54
CA SER A 370 25.85 -25.00 -9.37
C SER A 370 25.72 -26.29 -10.15
N LEU A 371 25.27 -26.20 -11.39
CA LEU A 371 25.67 -27.09 -12.49
C LEU A 371 25.15 -26.50 -13.81
#